data_6b972b5ddfba32d625d4fa54a53c3cfd
#
_entry.id   6b972b5ddfba32d625d4fa54a53c3cfd
#
_cell.length_a   1.000
_cell.length_b   1.000
_cell.length_c   1.000
_cell.angle_alpha   90.00
_cell.angle_beta   90.00
_cell.angle_gamma   90.00
#
_symmetry.space_group_name_H-M   'P 1'
#
loop_
_entity.id
_entity.type
_entity.pdbx_description
1 polymer ?
#
loop_
_entity_poly.entity_id
_entity_poly.type
_entity_poly.pdbx_seq_one_letter_code
_entity_poly.pdbx_strand_id
1 'polypeptide(L)'
;MESTQKLLERYTAPGYLFEKQDDGSVCCVACGHRCSIPPGQSGNCRVRFNRDGILQVPFGYVSGIQCDPIEKKPFFHVRPGATAMSFGMLGCNFHCMFCQNWRTSQVPREQASVPYFLQASPEE
;
A
#
# COMPACT_ATOMS: atom_id res chain seq x y z
N MET A 1 -8.63 -21.12 2.42
CA MET A 1 -8.03 -20.00 1.67
C MET A 1 -7.41 -19.02 2.68
N GLU A 2 -6.18 -18.63 2.45
CA GLU A 2 -5.52 -17.63 3.29
C GLU A 2 -6.17 -16.26 3.03
N SER A 3 -6.42 -15.49 4.11
CA SER A 3 -7.00 -14.15 3.92
C SER A 3 -5.98 -13.21 3.28
N THR A 4 -6.46 -12.27 2.46
CA THR A 4 -5.63 -11.21 1.86
C THR A 4 -4.75 -10.50 2.89
N GLN A 5 -5.27 -10.28 4.09
CA GLN A 5 -4.54 -9.64 5.18
C GLN A 5 -3.34 -10.46 5.63
N LYS A 6 -3.50 -11.76 5.85
CA LYS A 6 -2.39 -12.67 6.22
C LYS A 6 -1.33 -12.75 5.15
N LEU A 7 -1.76 -12.74 3.88
CA LEU A 7 -0.84 -12.71 2.75
C LEU A 7 -0.01 -11.42 2.75
N LEU A 8 -0.66 -10.26 2.91
CA LEU A 8 0.01 -8.96 2.95
C LEU A 8 0.97 -8.81 4.14
N GLU A 9 0.67 -9.43 5.28
CA GLU A 9 1.54 -9.41 6.46
C GLU A 9 2.92 -10.02 6.21
N ARG A 10 3.05 -10.94 5.23
CA ARG A 10 4.36 -11.51 4.83
C ARG A 10 5.19 -10.55 3.99
N TYR A 11 4.54 -9.63 3.30
CA TYR A 11 5.18 -8.65 2.42
C TYR A 11 5.24 -7.29 3.09
N THR A 12 5.84 -7.27 4.27
CA THR A 12 6.02 -6.05 5.07
C THR A 12 7.45 -5.94 5.60
N ALA A 13 7.86 -4.72 5.85
CA ALA A 13 9.09 -4.39 6.55
C ALA A 13 8.80 -3.32 7.62
N PRO A 14 9.67 -3.18 8.65
CA PRO A 14 9.56 -2.09 9.60
C PRO A 14 9.58 -0.72 8.90
N GLY A 15 8.58 0.10 9.19
CA GLY A 15 8.51 1.49 8.70
C GLY A 15 9.12 2.48 9.68
N TYR A 16 9.29 3.72 9.21
CA TYR A 16 9.87 4.82 10.01
C TYR A 16 8.87 5.95 10.31
N LEU A 17 7.78 6.04 9.55
CA LEU A 17 6.81 7.12 9.66
C LEU A 17 5.74 6.82 10.71
N PHE A 18 6.16 6.71 11.96
CA PHE A 18 5.24 6.51 13.09
C PHE A 18 5.81 7.05 14.39
N GLU A 19 4.93 7.30 15.34
CA GLU A 19 5.22 7.68 16.72
C GLU A 19 4.69 6.58 17.65
N LYS A 20 5.49 6.15 18.63
CA LYS A 20 5.05 5.17 19.64
C LYS A 20 4.14 5.84 20.66
N GLN A 21 3.16 5.10 21.15
CA GLN A 21 2.25 5.50 22.22
C GLN A 21 2.48 4.59 23.44
N ASP A 22 2.16 5.10 24.63
CA ASP A 22 2.44 4.43 25.92
C ASP A 22 1.66 3.11 26.09
N ASP A 23 0.53 2.97 25.41
CA ASP A 23 -0.34 1.79 25.44
C ASP A 23 0.07 0.67 24.46
N GLY A 24 1.22 0.80 23.80
CA GLY A 24 1.70 -0.12 22.77
C GLY A 24 1.11 0.16 21.37
N SER A 25 0.21 1.12 21.24
CA SER A 25 -0.26 1.59 19.93
C SER A 25 0.82 2.38 19.20
N VAL A 26 0.68 2.50 17.89
CA VAL A 26 1.52 3.38 17.06
C VAL A 26 0.65 4.38 16.33
N CYS A 27 1.06 5.63 16.31
CA CYS A 27 0.45 6.67 15.48
C CYS A 27 1.17 6.71 14.14
N CYS A 28 0.51 6.25 13.08
CA CYS A 28 1.05 6.31 11.72
C CYS A 28 0.97 7.75 11.19
N VAL A 29 2.11 8.32 10.82
CA VAL A 29 2.19 9.72 10.31
C VAL A 29 2.45 9.78 8.80
N ALA A 30 2.31 8.66 8.09
CA ALA A 30 2.54 8.59 6.64
C ALA A 30 1.49 9.34 5.79
N CYS A 31 0.31 9.63 6.33
CA CYS A 31 -0.72 10.41 5.66
C CYS A 31 -1.55 11.21 6.67
N GLY A 32 -2.44 12.08 6.16
CA GLY A 32 -3.27 12.96 6.97
C GLY A 32 -4.26 12.27 7.93
N HIS A 33 -4.51 10.98 7.79
CA HIS A 33 -5.38 10.24 8.71
C HIS A 33 -4.76 10.08 10.11
N ARG A 34 -3.44 10.06 10.23
CA ARG A 34 -2.73 9.88 11.50
C ARG A 34 -3.33 8.78 12.38
N CYS A 35 -3.49 7.60 11.77
CA CYS A 35 -4.14 6.46 12.43
C CYS A 35 -3.42 6.08 13.73
N SER A 36 -4.15 6.04 14.84
CA SER A 36 -3.72 5.33 16.04
C SER A 36 -4.05 3.85 15.86
N ILE A 37 -3.01 3.01 15.80
CA ILE A 37 -3.12 1.59 15.45
C ILE A 37 -2.73 0.76 16.67
N PRO A 38 -3.70 0.11 17.33
CA PRO A 38 -3.42 -0.80 18.43
C PRO A 38 -2.58 -2.01 18.00
N PRO A 39 -1.91 -2.71 18.93
CA PRO A 39 -1.16 -3.92 18.62
C PRO A 39 -2.01 -4.95 17.87
N GLY A 40 -1.45 -5.55 16.82
CA GLY A 40 -2.11 -6.55 15.98
C GLY A 40 -3.18 -6.01 15.02
N GLN A 41 -3.39 -4.70 14.97
CA GLN A 41 -4.37 -4.09 14.07
C GLN A 41 -3.72 -3.35 12.91
N SER A 42 -4.54 -2.98 11.91
CA SER A 42 -4.14 -2.21 10.75
C SER A 42 -4.74 -0.81 10.76
N GLY A 43 -4.05 0.12 10.10
CA GLY A 43 -4.57 1.45 9.84
C GLY A 43 -5.70 1.47 8.81
N ASN A 44 -6.25 2.65 8.55
CA ASN A 44 -7.36 2.87 7.63
C ASN A 44 -7.08 2.35 6.20
N CYS A 45 -5.83 2.39 5.75
CA CYS A 45 -5.43 1.88 4.43
C CYS A 45 -5.37 0.35 4.33
N ARG A 46 -5.44 -0.38 5.45
CA ARG A 46 -5.39 -1.85 5.55
C ARG A 46 -4.09 -2.51 5.11
N VAL A 47 -3.04 -1.75 4.87
CA VAL A 47 -1.72 -2.27 4.43
C VAL A 47 -0.58 -1.83 5.34
N ARG A 48 -0.88 -1.10 6.40
CA ARG A 48 0.06 -0.78 7.48
C ARG A 48 -0.48 -1.33 8.79
N PHE A 49 0.37 -2.05 9.52
CA PHE A 49 -0.01 -2.82 10.70
C PHE A 49 0.90 -2.47 11.87
N ASN A 50 0.36 -2.55 13.08
CA ASN A 50 1.17 -2.52 14.29
C ASN A 50 1.54 -3.96 14.69
N ARG A 51 2.82 -4.29 14.63
CA ARG A 51 3.37 -5.54 15.14
C ARG A 51 4.33 -5.22 16.29
N ASP A 52 3.92 -5.55 17.50
CA ASP A 52 4.72 -5.37 18.72
C ASP A 52 5.25 -3.93 18.91
N GLY A 53 4.41 -2.92 18.65
CA GLY A 53 4.78 -1.52 18.80
C GLY A 53 5.67 -0.98 17.68
N ILE A 54 5.74 -1.69 16.55
CA ILE A 54 6.47 -1.28 15.35
C ILE A 54 5.50 -1.25 14.16
N LEU A 55 5.46 -0.13 13.44
CA LEU A 55 4.67 -0.01 12.22
C LEU A 55 5.29 -0.88 11.12
N GLN A 56 4.55 -1.85 10.64
CA GLN A 56 4.89 -2.61 9.43
C GLN A 56 4.30 -1.91 8.21
N VAL A 57 5.08 -1.80 7.15
CA VAL A 57 4.69 -1.16 5.89
C VAL A 57 4.85 -2.13 4.71
N PRO A 58 4.08 -1.96 3.63
CA PRO A 58 4.22 -2.80 2.44
C PRO A 58 5.66 -2.81 1.91
N PHE A 59 6.16 -4.01 1.63
CA PHE A 59 7.50 -4.21 1.10
C PHE A 59 7.57 -5.50 0.29
N GLY A 60 8.39 -5.51 -0.78
CA GLY A 60 8.68 -6.73 -1.53
C GLY A 60 7.60 -7.14 -2.53
N TYR A 61 6.66 -6.27 -2.88
CA TYR A 61 5.66 -6.54 -3.91
C TYR A 61 5.18 -5.28 -4.62
N VAL A 62 4.62 -5.47 -5.81
CA VAL A 62 3.84 -4.47 -6.55
C VAL A 62 2.55 -5.10 -7.05
N SER A 63 1.47 -4.35 -7.15
CA SER A 63 0.17 -4.83 -7.64
C SER A 63 0.00 -4.73 -9.15
N GLY A 64 1.00 -4.28 -9.85
CA GLY A 64 1.05 -4.19 -11.31
C GLY A 64 2.17 -3.28 -11.76
N ILE A 65 2.72 -3.59 -12.92
CA ILE A 65 3.77 -2.79 -13.58
C ILE A 65 3.27 -2.49 -14.99
N GLN A 66 3.41 -1.25 -15.43
CA GLN A 66 3.07 -0.79 -16.78
C GLN A 66 4.16 0.12 -17.31
N CYS A 67 4.42 0.01 -18.62
CA CYS A 67 5.29 0.89 -19.36
C CYS A 67 4.46 1.58 -20.44
N ASP A 68 4.17 2.85 -20.25
CA ASP A 68 3.28 3.64 -21.10
C ASP A 68 4.03 4.83 -21.71
N PRO A 69 3.55 5.40 -22.84
CA PRO A 69 4.01 6.72 -23.30
C PRO A 69 3.87 7.75 -22.18
N ILE A 70 4.88 8.62 -22.05
CA ILE A 70 4.92 9.61 -20.96
C ILE A 70 3.74 10.58 -21.02
N GLU A 71 3.19 10.83 -22.20
CA GLU A 71 2.02 11.69 -22.42
C GLU A 71 0.76 11.13 -21.77
N LYS A 72 0.67 9.79 -21.59
CA LYS A 72 -0.43 9.15 -20.85
C LYS A 72 -0.40 9.47 -19.35
N LYS A 73 0.75 9.90 -18.84
CA LYS A 73 0.94 10.39 -17.47
C LYS A 73 0.81 11.93 -17.36
N PRO A 74 0.04 12.57 -18.18
CA PRO A 74 -0.06 13.94 -18.69
C PRO A 74 1.22 14.81 -18.60
N PHE A 75 2.35 14.25 -18.93
CA PHE A 75 3.60 14.99 -19.06
C PHE A 75 3.91 15.28 -20.54
N PHE A 76 3.18 16.21 -21.13
CA PHE A 76 3.25 16.48 -22.58
C PHE A 76 4.55 17.13 -23.06
N HIS A 77 5.23 17.85 -22.18
CA HIS A 77 6.43 18.63 -22.53
C HIS A 77 7.71 18.10 -21.88
N VAL A 78 7.60 17.09 -21.03
CA VAL A 78 8.75 16.47 -20.39
C VAL A 78 9.17 15.24 -21.18
N ARG A 79 10.29 15.32 -21.92
CA ARG A 79 10.84 14.24 -22.74
C ARG A 79 9.80 13.62 -23.68
N PRO A 80 9.21 14.39 -24.62
CA PRO A 80 8.18 13.89 -25.52
C PRO A 80 8.60 12.62 -26.25
N GLY A 81 7.68 11.65 -26.36
CA GLY A 81 7.96 10.35 -26.98
C GLY A 81 8.70 9.34 -26.09
N ALA A 82 9.07 9.71 -24.87
CA ALA A 82 9.66 8.76 -23.92
C ALA A 82 8.59 7.83 -23.32
N THR A 83 9.04 6.72 -22.74
CA THR A 83 8.20 5.82 -21.96
C THR A 83 8.37 6.06 -20.47
N ALA A 84 7.29 5.89 -19.71
CA ALA A 84 7.27 5.97 -18.26
C ALA A 84 6.87 4.61 -17.68
N MET A 85 7.75 4.03 -16.87
CA MET A 85 7.40 2.87 -16.06
C MET A 85 6.62 3.33 -14.84
N SER A 86 5.52 2.66 -14.55
CA SER A 86 4.71 2.90 -13.36
C SER A 86 4.34 1.59 -12.69
N PHE A 87 4.25 1.62 -11.39
CA PHE A 87 3.80 0.48 -10.60
C PHE A 87 2.75 0.93 -9.59
N GLY A 88 1.88 0.00 -9.22
CA GLY A 88 0.87 0.21 -8.19
C GLY A 88 1.17 -0.60 -6.93
N MET A 89 0.61 -0.17 -5.81
CA MET A 89 0.59 -0.90 -4.54
C MET A 89 -0.86 -1.20 -4.15
N LEU A 90 -1.06 -2.19 -3.28
CA LEU A 90 -2.38 -2.47 -2.72
C LEU A 90 -2.71 -1.49 -1.59
N GLY A 91 -4.03 -1.27 -1.41
CA GLY A 91 -4.55 -0.41 -0.35
C GLY A 91 -4.63 1.06 -0.73
N CYS A 92 -5.46 1.78 0.00
CA CYS A 92 -5.65 3.22 -0.18
C CYS A 92 -6.13 3.83 1.14
N ASN A 93 -5.73 5.05 1.40
CA ASN A 93 -6.22 5.83 2.54
C ASN A 93 -7.60 6.47 2.31
N PHE A 94 -8.14 6.37 1.09
CA PHE A 94 -9.51 6.78 0.74
C PHE A 94 -10.40 5.60 0.42
N HIS A 95 -11.73 5.86 0.40
CA HIS A 95 -12.76 4.90 0.01
C HIS A 95 -13.76 5.58 -0.95
N CYS A 96 -13.25 5.98 -2.12
CA CYS A 96 -14.07 6.64 -3.12
C CYS A 96 -15.05 5.66 -3.77
N MET A 97 -16.33 5.98 -3.81
CA MET A 97 -17.39 5.14 -4.42
C MET A 97 -17.20 4.97 -5.93
N PHE A 98 -16.54 5.92 -6.58
CA PHE A 98 -16.26 5.94 -8.02
C PHE A 98 -14.81 5.54 -8.37
N CYS A 99 -14.10 4.84 -7.47
CA CYS A 99 -12.71 4.50 -7.68
C CYS A 99 -12.52 3.54 -8.86
N GLN A 100 -11.84 3.98 -9.91
CA GLN A 100 -11.50 3.13 -11.06
C GLN A 100 -10.54 1.99 -10.70
N ASN A 101 -9.70 2.22 -9.70
CA ASN A 101 -8.71 1.25 -9.20
C ASN A 101 -9.20 0.50 -7.95
N TRP A 102 -10.51 0.29 -7.80
CA TRP A 102 -11.05 -0.29 -6.57
C TRP A 102 -10.47 -1.68 -6.28
N ARG A 103 -10.15 -2.48 -7.30
CA ARG A 103 -9.54 -3.80 -7.15
C ARG A 103 -8.20 -3.77 -6.42
N THR A 104 -7.39 -2.75 -6.61
CA THR A 104 -6.10 -2.59 -5.91
C THR A 104 -6.25 -1.77 -4.63
N SER A 105 -7.13 -0.77 -4.64
CA SER A 105 -7.31 0.13 -3.50
C SER A 105 -8.17 -0.47 -2.39
N GLN A 106 -9.19 -1.29 -2.70
CA GLN A 106 -10.18 -1.78 -1.73
C GLN A 106 -10.06 -3.27 -1.40
N VAL A 107 -9.38 -4.06 -2.24
CA VAL A 107 -9.18 -5.51 -2.00
C VAL A 107 -8.67 -5.84 -0.58
N PRO A 108 -7.76 -5.07 0.05
CA PRO A 108 -7.38 -5.34 1.43
C PRO A 108 -8.51 -5.23 2.45
N ARG A 109 -9.64 -4.64 2.08
CA ARG A 109 -10.85 -4.54 2.90
C ARG A 109 -11.81 -5.71 2.71
N GLU A 110 -11.68 -6.45 1.60
CA GLU A 110 -12.52 -7.58 1.24
C GLU A 110 -11.88 -8.90 1.64
N GLN A 111 -12.55 -9.65 2.50
CA GLN A 111 -12.01 -10.92 3.02
C GLN A 111 -11.96 -12.06 1.99
N ALA A 112 -12.74 -11.96 0.91
CA ALA A 112 -12.92 -13.02 -0.07
C ALA A 112 -12.10 -12.87 -1.36
N SER A 113 -11.40 -11.75 -1.55
CA SER A 113 -10.66 -11.45 -2.77
C SER A 113 -9.18 -11.80 -2.62
N VAL A 114 -8.64 -12.53 -3.59
CA VAL A 114 -7.19 -12.74 -3.69
C VAL A 114 -6.61 -11.61 -4.53
N PRO A 115 -5.73 -10.77 -3.98
CA PRO A 115 -5.12 -9.70 -4.74
C PRO A 115 -4.15 -10.25 -5.79
N TYR A 116 -4.17 -9.66 -6.98
CA TYR A 116 -3.09 -9.86 -7.92
C TYR A 116 -1.89 -8.99 -7.48
N PHE A 117 -0.75 -9.61 -7.31
CA PHE A 117 0.50 -8.91 -7.05
C PHE A 117 1.70 -9.70 -7.58
N LEU A 118 2.76 -9.00 -7.87
CA LEU A 118 4.05 -9.56 -8.25
C LEU A 118 5.03 -9.33 -7.11
N GLN A 119 5.82 -10.34 -6.79
CA GLN A 119 6.97 -10.14 -5.92
C GLN A 119 7.97 -9.24 -6.65
N ALA A 120 8.45 -8.22 -5.99
CA ALA A 120 9.43 -7.30 -6.53
C ALA A 120 10.24 -6.72 -5.37
N SER A 121 11.55 -6.80 -5.47
CA SER A 121 12.45 -6.10 -4.55
C SER A 121 12.89 -4.77 -5.16
N PRO A 122 13.36 -3.82 -4.36
CA PRO A 122 13.91 -2.56 -4.87
C PRO A 122 15.17 -2.73 -5.74
N GLU A 123 15.77 -3.92 -5.74
CA GLU A 123 16.99 -4.25 -6.48
C GLU A 123 16.72 -4.89 -7.85
N GLU A 124 15.47 -5.29 -8.11
CA GLU A 124 14.99 -5.84 -9.38
C GLU A 124 14.40 -4.76 -10.29
#